data_404ccaa64f2e81d162f8f72ec15c14c8
#
_entry.id   404ccaa64f2e81d162f8f72ec15c14c8
#
_cell.length_a   1.000
_cell.length_b   1.000
_cell.length_c   1.000
_cell.angle_alpha   90.00
_cell.angle_beta   90.00
_cell.angle_gamma   90.00
#
_symmetry.space_group_name_H-M   'P 1'
#
loop_
_entity.id
_entity.type
_entity.pdbx_description
1 polymer ?
#
loop_
_entity_poly.entity_id
_entity_poly.type
_entity_poly.pdbx_seq_one_letter_code
_entity_poly.pdbx_strand_id
1 'polypeptide(L)'
;MSKKVSPVGGAVSGHLKESLEDPAFRAECERLAPYEALARIVLMRRGSLGLTQAELAARMGTTASAISRIESGQHATSARTLKKLGDALGARAVLGFEFGPVEHPERELVFL
;
A
#
# COMPACT_ATOMS: atom_id res chain seq x y z
N MET A 1 6.12 -12.81 -2.30
CA MET A 1 5.68 -12.32 -2.75
C MET A 1 5.16 -12.00 -3.64
N SER A 2 4.71 -11.78 -3.69
CA SER A 2 4.12 -11.52 -4.53
C SER A 2 4.15 -10.89 -5.50
N LYS A 3 3.99 -10.86 -6.05
CA LYS A 3 3.94 -10.36 -6.88
C LYS A 3 3.38 -9.74 -7.52
N LYS A 4 3.39 -9.22 -7.81
CA LYS A 4 2.77 -8.58 -8.39
C LYS A 4 2.29 -8.61 -9.47
N VAL A 5 1.75 -8.77 -9.49
CA VAL A 5 1.27 -8.90 -10.58
C VAL A 5 0.73 -7.89 -11.40
N SER A 6 1.07 -7.64 -12.56
CA SER A 6 0.47 -6.63 -13.36
C SER A 6 -0.92 -7.05 -13.81
N PRO A 7 -1.90 -6.23 -13.59
CA PRO A 7 -3.23 -6.51 -14.04
C PRO A 7 -3.42 -6.23 -15.52
N VAL A 8 -2.44 -5.68 -16.17
CA VAL A 8 -2.57 -5.24 -17.54
C VAL A 8 -2.17 -6.32 -18.50
N GLY A 9 -2.78 -6.37 -19.66
CA GLY A 9 -2.56 -7.42 -20.62
C GLY A 9 -1.19 -7.42 -21.30
N GLY A 10 -0.99 -8.37 -22.18
CA GLY A 10 0.32 -8.63 -22.77
C GLY A 10 0.92 -7.50 -23.58
N ALA A 11 0.08 -6.64 -24.17
CA ALA A 11 0.59 -5.51 -24.93
C ALA A 11 1.43 -4.56 -24.09
N VAL A 12 1.08 -4.45 -22.80
CA VAL A 12 1.80 -3.60 -21.86
C VAL A 12 2.99 -4.32 -21.27
N SER A 13 2.95 -5.63 -21.20
CA SER A 13 4.01 -6.43 -20.61
C SER A 13 5.37 -6.21 -21.25
N GLY A 14 5.42 -6.16 -22.58
CA GLY A 14 6.69 -5.94 -23.28
C GLY A 14 7.27 -4.58 -23.00
N HIS A 15 6.42 -3.57 -22.98
CA HIS A 15 6.85 -2.21 -22.66
C HIS A 15 7.33 -2.10 -21.22
N LEU A 16 6.62 -2.73 -20.30
CA LEU A 16 7.00 -2.76 -18.90
C LEU A 16 8.35 -3.43 -18.70
N LYS A 17 8.60 -4.52 -19.43
CA LYS A 17 9.87 -5.22 -19.36
C LYS A 17 11.04 -4.32 -19.75
N GLU A 18 10.89 -3.56 -20.84
CA GLU A 18 11.91 -2.61 -21.25
C GLU A 18 12.14 -1.54 -20.18
N SER A 19 11.04 -1.04 -19.59
CA SER A 19 11.13 -0.03 -18.56
C SER A 19 11.85 -0.54 -17.31
N LEU A 20 11.66 -1.81 -16.96
CA LEU A 20 12.32 -2.40 -15.79
C LEU A 20 13.83 -2.56 -15.98
N GLU A 21 14.33 -2.49 -17.20
CA GLU A 21 15.77 -2.49 -17.45
C GLU A 21 16.40 -1.12 -17.15
N ASP A 22 15.58 -0.06 -17.11
CA ASP A 22 16.03 1.26 -16.78
C ASP A 22 16.24 1.34 -15.25
N PRO A 23 17.48 1.62 -14.78
CA PRO A 23 17.75 1.69 -13.34
C PRO A 23 16.90 2.72 -12.61
N ALA A 24 16.60 3.85 -13.23
CA ALA A 24 15.78 4.88 -12.60
C ALA A 24 14.34 4.41 -12.41
N PHE A 25 13.77 3.75 -13.42
CA PHE A 25 12.42 3.22 -13.33
C PHE A 25 12.34 2.11 -12.29
N ARG A 26 13.35 1.23 -12.27
CA ARG A 26 13.41 0.13 -11.28
C ARG A 26 13.47 0.67 -9.86
N ALA A 27 14.32 1.68 -9.64
CA ALA A 27 14.44 2.31 -8.32
C ALA A 27 13.11 2.90 -7.88
N GLU A 28 12.38 3.54 -8.80
CA GLU A 28 11.06 4.10 -8.49
C GLU A 28 10.05 3.01 -8.14
N CYS A 29 10.05 1.89 -8.87
CA CYS A 29 9.17 0.78 -8.57
C CYS A 29 9.48 0.20 -7.19
N GLU A 30 10.76 0.05 -6.85
CA GLU A 30 11.17 -0.45 -5.54
C GLU A 30 10.78 0.49 -4.43
N ARG A 31 10.89 1.79 -4.67
CA ARG A 31 10.51 2.81 -3.69
C ARG A 31 9.02 2.77 -3.39
N LEU A 32 8.20 2.50 -4.39
CA LEU A 32 6.74 2.49 -4.25
C LEU A 32 6.16 1.15 -3.80
N ALA A 33 6.94 0.08 -3.88
CA ALA A 33 6.44 -1.27 -3.57
C ALA A 33 5.73 -1.39 -2.22
N PRO A 34 6.26 -0.83 -1.11
CA PRO A 34 5.55 -0.93 0.16
C PRO A 34 4.22 -0.17 0.17
N TYR A 35 4.13 0.94 -0.57
CA TYR A 35 2.89 1.71 -0.64
C TYR A 35 1.85 1.01 -1.52
N GLU A 36 2.29 0.30 -2.55
CA GLU A 36 1.41 -0.53 -3.37
C GLU A 36 0.85 -1.70 -2.56
N ALA A 37 1.69 -2.31 -1.74
CA ALA A 37 1.25 -3.39 -0.86
C ALA A 37 0.22 -2.88 0.15
N LEU A 38 0.48 -1.71 0.75
CA LEU A 38 -0.45 -1.08 1.67
C LEU A 38 -1.77 -0.74 0.98
N ALA A 39 -1.69 -0.18 -0.23
CA ALA A 39 -2.88 0.19 -1.01
C ALA A 39 -3.78 -1.03 -1.24
N ARG A 40 -3.17 -2.17 -1.51
CA ARG A 40 -3.90 -3.43 -1.72
C ARG A 40 -4.63 -3.85 -0.45
N ILE A 41 -3.98 -3.74 0.70
CA ILE A 41 -4.60 -4.07 1.99
C ILE A 41 -5.81 -3.18 2.24
N VAL A 42 -5.65 -1.86 2.01
CA VAL A 42 -6.73 -0.89 2.21
C VAL A 42 -7.91 -1.20 1.29
N LEU A 43 -7.62 -1.42 0.01
CA LEU A 43 -8.65 -1.71 -0.99
C LEU A 43 -9.45 -2.96 -0.61
N MET A 44 -8.76 -4.04 -0.25
CA MET A 44 -9.41 -5.30 0.09
C MET A 44 -10.22 -5.20 1.37
N ARG A 45 -9.70 -4.52 2.38
CA ARG A 45 -10.43 -4.36 3.64
C ARG A 45 -11.66 -3.48 3.45
N ARG A 46 -11.51 -2.38 2.71
CA ARG A 46 -12.64 -1.51 2.38
C ARG A 46 -13.72 -2.30 1.67
N GLY A 47 -13.34 -3.11 0.68
CA GLY A 47 -14.29 -3.96 -0.05
C GLY A 47 -14.99 -4.96 0.86
N SER A 48 -14.25 -5.60 1.77
CA SER A 48 -14.83 -6.59 2.67
C SER A 48 -15.81 -5.94 3.66
N LEU A 49 -15.62 -4.67 3.99
CA LEU A 49 -16.53 -3.93 4.85
C LEU A 49 -17.71 -3.32 4.09
N GLY A 50 -17.70 -3.44 2.76
CA GLY A 50 -18.75 -2.88 1.91
C GLY A 50 -18.75 -1.35 1.86
N LEU A 51 -17.59 -0.72 2.08
CA LEU A 51 -17.48 0.73 2.09
C LEU A 51 -17.08 1.26 0.72
N THR A 52 -17.71 2.35 0.31
CA THR A 52 -17.24 3.12 -0.85
C THR A 52 -16.04 3.96 -0.43
N GLN A 53 -15.31 4.49 -1.42
CA GLN A 53 -14.22 5.42 -1.13
C GLN A 53 -14.73 6.64 -0.35
N ALA A 54 -15.92 7.13 -0.72
CA ALA A 54 -16.51 8.28 -0.03
C ALA A 54 -16.84 7.94 1.43
N GLU A 55 -17.36 6.74 1.67
CA GLU A 55 -17.69 6.32 3.04
C GLU A 55 -16.46 6.15 3.90
N LEU A 56 -15.40 5.58 3.35
CA LEU A 56 -14.13 5.49 4.07
C LEU A 56 -13.57 6.88 4.36
N ALA A 57 -13.63 7.76 3.37
CA ALA A 57 -13.17 9.13 3.52
C ALA A 57 -13.91 9.85 4.64
N ALA A 58 -15.22 9.66 4.73
CA ALA A 58 -16.04 10.26 5.78
C ALA A 58 -15.59 9.78 7.17
N ARG A 59 -15.31 8.49 7.30
CA ARG A 59 -14.80 7.94 8.58
C ARG A 59 -13.45 8.53 8.97
N MET A 60 -12.64 8.91 8.00
CA MET A 60 -11.30 9.45 8.23
C MET A 60 -11.27 10.98 8.30
N GLY A 61 -12.38 11.63 8.02
CA GLY A 61 -12.41 13.10 7.96
C GLY A 61 -11.63 13.66 6.78
N THR A 62 -11.66 12.96 5.65
CA THR A 62 -10.95 13.36 4.44
C THR A 62 -11.86 13.26 3.21
N THR A 63 -11.29 13.27 2.02
CA THR A 63 -12.04 13.25 0.76
C THR A 63 -11.88 11.93 0.03
N ALA A 64 -12.85 11.60 -0.83
CA ALA A 64 -12.75 10.41 -1.67
C ALA A 64 -11.51 10.46 -2.57
N SER A 65 -11.12 11.66 -3.02
CA SER A 65 -9.89 11.83 -3.79
C SER A 65 -8.66 11.42 -3.02
N ALA A 66 -8.62 11.74 -1.73
CA ALA A 66 -7.49 11.33 -0.87
C ALA A 66 -7.43 9.82 -0.74
N ILE A 67 -8.57 9.16 -0.59
CA ILE A 67 -8.63 7.69 -0.53
C ILE A 67 -8.17 7.09 -1.85
N SER A 68 -8.62 7.66 -2.97
CA SER A 68 -8.20 7.20 -4.28
C SER A 68 -6.69 7.27 -4.45
N ARG A 69 -6.06 8.35 -3.94
CA ARG A 69 -4.60 8.50 -3.99
C ARG A 69 -3.89 7.43 -3.16
N ILE A 70 -4.42 7.12 -1.98
CA ILE A 70 -3.86 6.05 -1.14
C ILE A 70 -3.97 4.71 -1.87
N GLU A 71 -5.12 4.42 -2.44
CA GLU A 71 -5.40 3.15 -3.12
C GLU A 71 -4.66 3.01 -4.45
N SER A 72 -4.12 4.10 -4.98
CA SER A 72 -3.30 4.03 -6.18
C SER A 72 -1.90 3.44 -5.91
N GLY A 73 -1.45 3.50 -4.65
CA GLY A 73 -0.12 3.02 -4.28
C GLY A 73 1.02 3.86 -4.83
N GLN A 74 0.73 5.03 -5.38
CA GLN A 74 1.73 5.89 -6.03
C GLN A 74 2.28 6.97 -5.11
N HIS A 75 1.83 7.01 -3.86
CA HIS A 75 2.21 8.06 -2.92
C HIS A 75 2.55 7.46 -1.57
N ALA A 76 3.52 8.06 -0.91
CA ALA A 76 3.90 7.68 0.45
C ALA A 76 2.74 7.98 1.41
N THR A 77 2.53 7.08 2.35
CA THR A 77 1.48 7.22 3.37
C THR A 77 2.17 7.53 4.70
N SER A 78 1.76 8.61 5.35
CA SER A 78 2.33 9.02 6.63
C SER A 78 1.82 8.14 7.77
N ALA A 79 2.54 8.16 8.90
CA ALA A 79 2.12 7.45 10.10
C ALA A 79 0.75 7.95 10.58
N ARG A 80 0.50 9.26 10.47
CA ARG A 80 -0.79 9.84 10.83
C ARG A 80 -1.92 9.25 9.99
N THR A 81 -1.70 9.14 8.68
CA THR A 81 -2.68 8.56 7.78
C THR A 81 -2.89 7.08 8.06
N LEU A 82 -1.81 6.34 8.37
CA LEU A 82 -1.92 4.94 8.75
C LEU A 82 -2.81 4.76 9.97
N LYS A 83 -2.64 5.62 10.97
CA LYS A 83 -3.48 5.56 12.17
C LYS A 83 -4.95 5.79 11.82
N LYS A 84 -5.24 6.80 11.00
CA LYS A 84 -6.61 7.10 10.58
C LYS A 84 -7.21 5.95 9.79
N LEU A 85 -6.43 5.33 8.91
CA LEU A 85 -6.86 4.16 8.16
C LEU A 85 -7.20 3.00 9.10
N GLY A 86 -6.33 2.72 10.05
CA GLY A 86 -6.57 1.67 11.02
C GLY A 86 -7.87 1.88 11.76
N ASP A 87 -8.06 3.07 12.31
CA ASP A 87 -9.27 3.41 13.05
C ASP A 87 -10.53 3.26 12.19
N ALA A 88 -10.46 3.73 10.96
CA ALA A 88 -11.62 3.69 10.05
C ALA A 88 -11.94 2.28 9.55
N LEU A 89 -10.93 1.42 9.44
CA LEU A 89 -11.10 0.06 8.93
C LEU A 89 -11.27 -0.99 10.04
N GLY A 90 -11.34 -0.55 11.29
CA GLY A 90 -11.49 -1.46 12.42
C GLY A 90 -10.23 -2.27 12.71
N ALA A 91 -9.08 -1.66 12.54
CA ALA A 91 -7.79 -2.30 12.72
C ALA A 91 -6.87 -1.43 13.56
N ARG A 92 -5.75 -2.00 13.99
CA ARG A 92 -4.70 -1.24 14.67
C ARG A 92 -3.53 -1.12 13.71
N ALA A 93 -3.18 0.12 13.36
CA ALA A 93 -2.00 0.35 12.54
C ALA A 93 -0.75 0.12 13.37
N VAL A 94 0.25 -0.51 12.78
CA VAL A 94 1.50 -0.81 13.45
C VAL A 94 2.67 -0.40 12.55
N LEU A 95 3.76 0.02 13.18
CA LEU A 95 5.02 0.29 12.52
C LEU A 95 6.14 -0.30 13.35
N GLY A 96 7.23 -0.69 12.71
CA GLY A 96 8.32 -1.23 13.47
C GLY A 96 9.45 -1.70 12.60
N PHE A 97 10.29 -2.51 13.22
CA PHE A 97 11.49 -3.04 12.58
C PHE A 97 11.59 -4.54 12.77
N GLU A 98 12.24 -5.16 11.85
CA GLU A 98 12.58 -6.56 11.94
C GLU A 98 14.09 -6.66 12.01
N PHE A 99 14.60 -7.26 13.07
CA PHE A 99 16.03 -7.41 13.32
C PHE A 99 16.42 -8.87 13.19
N GLY A 100 17.71 -9.10 12.95
CA GLY A 100 18.27 -10.44 12.94
C GLY A 100 18.15 -11.14 11.60
N PRO A 101 18.53 -12.42 11.54
CA PRO A 101 18.52 -13.18 10.29
C PRO A 101 17.08 -13.46 9.82
N VAL A 102 16.94 -13.64 8.52
CA VAL A 102 15.63 -13.87 7.91
C VAL A 102 14.92 -15.10 8.50
N GLU A 103 15.71 -16.11 8.90
CA GLU A 103 15.16 -17.36 9.45
C GLU A 103 14.59 -17.20 10.85
N HIS A 104 15.10 -16.22 11.61
CA HIS A 104 14.67 -15.99 12.99
C HIS A 104 14.56 -14.50 13.25
N PRO A 105 13.55 -13.84 12.64
CA PRO A 105 13.41 -12.40 12.80
C PRO A 105 12.87 -12.03 14.17
N GLU A 106 13.40 -10.93 14.69
CA GLU A 106 12.88 -10.30 15.90
C GLU A 106 12.17 -9.02 15.49
N ARG A 107 10.91 -8.90 15.84
CA ARG A 107 10.09 -7.74 15.45
C ARG A 107 9.80 -6.86 16.65
N GLU A 108 10.08 -5.57 16.48
CA GLU A 108 9.77 -4.55 17.47
C GLU A 108 8.72 -3.65 16.86
N LEU A 109 7.51 -3.68 17.39
CA LEU A 109 6.36 -2.97 16.80
C LEU A 109 5.87 -1.86 17.69
N VAL A 110 5.44 -0.77 17.06
CA VAL A 110 4.78 0.34 17.72
C VAL A 110 3.34 0.38 17.22
N PHE A 111 2.41 0.43 18.13
CA PHE A 111 0.99 0.61 17.79
C PHE A 111 0.68 2.09 17.70
N LEU A 112 0.12 2.48 16.58
CA LEU A 112 -0.20 3.89 16.31
C LEU A 112 -1.53 4.32 16.90
#